data_d98d2fab104cbe654c72032b1900952e
#
_entry.id   d98d2fab104cbe654c72032b1900952e
#
_cell.length_a   1.000
_cell.length_b   1.000
_cell.length_c   1.000
_cell.angle_alpha   90.00
_cell.angle_beta   90.00
_cell.angle_gamma   90.00
#
_symmetry.space_group_name_H-M   'P 1'
#
loop_
_entity.id
_entity.type
_entity.pdbx_description
1 polymer ?
#
loop_
_entity_poly.entity_id
_entity_poly.type
_entity_poly.pdbx_seq_one_letter_code
_entity_poly.pdbx_strand_id
1 'polypeptide(L)'
;MPLFPKCFASLRLRAFALGCCFFFAACAPVGETFRATAIPQLTNAPVYTDTPTWTPTLTPSPTLTPTLTPSPTLTPTWTPSPTLTPSPSPTQPLWTLTPPSNEGAPAASELGGAAFSNVTGWSCDDFPCGDDIDGWLRRIQVPQGYHAEHVGQFPGQPMQITYGRDGRLYATVLENGTRNGAIYVMNEDGSTERYAGDFVSPFGLAFQPGTDTLYVSARVTLEEGGGVWRVDPDGTITPVISDLPCCFMTIDNQPNGLIFGADGYLYVGVGALSDHGENSTRSADGVVNLQANEASVLRIQPHTGDYLIYAQGIRNPVDLALDSTGTLYSTDSGLLTGFGNRLLRLQANAHFGFPYWRDRGCNECWIKPAIIETLPDLVGLPPMSLPRGVVVYTGDQYPQNLFDNLFITLWNGVEEGQRVVRIDPDAVNNPEYAPEPFITGLIRPIDITVAPDGSLVVVDYVYGHVWRVVYDG
;
A
#
# COMPACT_ATOMS: atom_id res chain seq x y z
N MET A 1 7.03 -69.47 -10.24
CA MET A 1 8.32 -70.00 -9.78
C MET A 1 9.39 -69.60 -10.77
N PRO A 2 10.59 -69.18 -10.38
CA PRO A 2 11.09 -68.71 -9.09
C PRO A 2 11.64 -67.27 -9.21
N LEU A 3 11.76 -66.58 -8.20
CA LEU A 3 12.65 -66.35 -7.07
C LEU A 3 13.35 -64.95 -7.12
N PHE A 4 13.10 -64.20 -6.11
CA PHE A 4 13.87 -63.04 -5.62
C PHE A 4 15.36 -63.39 -5.38
N PRO A 5 16.24 -62.37 -5.21
CA PRO A 5 16.36 -61.83 -3.86
C PRO A 5 16.58 -60.35 -3.72
N LYS A 6 16.16 -59.86 -2.55
CA LYS A 6 16.50 -58.63 -1.88
C LYS A 6 18.00 -58.53 -1.55
N CYS A 7 18.56 -57.33 -1.55
CA CYS A 7 19.69 -57.03 -0.67
C CYS A 7 19.52 -55.62 -0.05
N PHE A 8 19.43 -55.66 1.26
CA PHE A 8 19.59 -54.58 2.23
C PHE A 8 21.08 -54.26 2.45
N ALA A 9 21.39 -53.00 2.81
CA ALA A 9 22.34 -52.56 3.83
C ALA A 9 22.75 -51.12 3.52
N SER A 10 22.34 -50.11 4.24
CA SER A 10 22.71 -49.67 5.60
C SER A 10 24.17 -49.19 5.76
N LEU A 11 24.27 -47.94 6.17
CA LEU A 11 25.17 -47.31 7.16
C LEU A 11 26.61 -46.90 6.77
N ARG A 12 26.90 -45.70 6.99
CA ARG A 12 27.78 -45.04 7.97
C ARG A 12 28.62 -43.86 7.44
N LEU A 13 28.42 -42.76 8.13
CA LEU A 13 29.35 -41.68 8.43
C LEU A 13 30.85 -42.02 8.37
N ARG A 14 31.65 -41.11 7.82
CA ARG A 14 32.89 -40.64 8.46
C ARG A 14 33.44 -39.38 7.76
N ALA A 15 33.69 -38.39 8.56
CA ALA A 15 34.50 -37.22 8.28
C ALA A 15 35.98 -37.59 8.16
N PHE A 16 36.70 -36.97 7.25
CA PHE A 16 38.14 -36.75 7.43
C PHE A 16 38.60 -35.49 6.66
N ALA A 17 39.43 -34.78 7.35
CA ALA A 17 40.03 -33.50 6.98
C ALA A 17 41.38 -33.68 6.22
N LEU A 18 41.83 -32.57 5.69
CA LEU A 18 43.17 -32.19 5.27
C LEU A 18 43.76 -32.83 3.99
N GLY A 19 44.27 -31.93 3.15
CA GLY A 19 45.25 -32.21 2.13
C GLY A 19 45.51 -31.04 1.22
N CYS A 20 46.37 -30.14 1.65
CA CYS A 20 47.03 -29.13 0.78
C CYS A 20 47.76 -29.78 -0.39
N CYS A 21 47.61 -29.22 -1.60
CA CYS A 21 48.70 -29.27 -2.59
C CYS A 21 48.68 -28.01 -3.44
N PHE A 22 49.73 -27.28 -3.30
CA PHE A 22 50.18 -26.14 -4.14
C PHE A 22 50.49 -26.63 -5.56
N PHE A 23 50.00 -25.88 -6.56
CA PHE A 23 50.69 -25.77 -7.84
C PHE A 23 50.76 -24.33 -8.26
N PHE A 24 51.98 -23.83 -8.22
CA PHE A 24 52.42 -22.61 -8.85
C PHE A 24 52.44 -22.78 -10.37
N ALA A 25 51.78 -21.92 -11.09
CA ALA A 25 52.10 -21.64 -12.49
C ALA A 25 52.22 -20.11 -12.63
N ALA A 26 53.45 -19.70 -12.86
CA ALA A 26 53.88 -18.34 -13.13
C ALA A 26 53.33 -17.87 -14.49
N CYS A 27 52.75 -16.71 -14.55
CA CYS A 27 52.67 -15.88 -15.75
C CYS A 27 53.08 -14.46 -15.38
N ALA A 28 54.00 -13.93 -16.17
CA ALA A 28 54.68 -12.67 -16.02
C ALA A 28 53.77 -11.45 -16.16
N PRO A 29 54.20 -10.29 -15.62
CA PRO A 29 53.40 -9.07 -15.64
C PRO A 29 53.61 -8.31 -16.95
N VAL A 30 52.51 -7.96 -17.61
CA VAL A 30 52.51 -6.88 -18.59
C VAL A 30 52.17 -5.60 -17.86
N GLY A 31 53.20 -4.76 -17.68
CA GLY A 31 53.03 -3.44 -17.11
C GLY A 31 52.44 -2.48 -18.15
N GLU A 32 51.28 -1.97 -17.84
CA GLU A 32 50.79 -0.72 -18.41
C GLU A 32 50.68 0.31 -17.27
N THR A 33 51.61 1.26 -17.32
CA THR A 33 51.59 2.46 -16.49
C THR A 33 50.51 3.40 -16.97
N PHE A 34 49.38 3.44 -16.24
CA PHE A 34 48.43 4.54 -16.39
C PHE A 34 49.03 5.80 -15.79
N ARG A 35 49.42 6.73 -16.66
CA ARG A 35 49.73 8.12 -16.29
C ARG A 35 48.42 8.77 -15.85
N ALA A 36 48.32 9.16 -14.60
CA ALA A 36 47.33 10.08 -14.10
C ALA A 36 47.45 11.41 -14.82
N THR A 37 46.50 11.74 -15.65
CA THR A 37 46.38 13.07 -16.25
C THR A 37 45.81 14.00 -15.18
N ALA A 38 46.57 15.02 -14.83
CA ALA A 38 46.18 16.04 -13.87
C ALA A 38 44.91 16.77 -14.32
N ILE A 39 43.95 16.84 -13.43
CA ILE A 39 42.73 17.67 -13.61
C ILE A 39 43.19 19.14 -13.57
N PRO A 40 42.81 19.99 -14.55
CA PRO A 40 43.15 21.42 -14.48
C PRO A 40 42.33 22.05 -13.33
N GLN A 41 43.06 22.76 -12.46
CA GLN A 41 42.43 23.65 -11.48
C GLN A 41 41.66 24.75 -12.22
N LEU A 42 40.38 24.87 -11.92
CA LEU A 42 39.57 26.00 -12.30
C LEU A 42 40.06 27.25 -11.55
N THR A 43 40.63 28.15 -12.28
CA THR A 43 41.05 29.48 -11.84
C THR A 43 39.81 30.31 -11.52
N ASN A 44 39.93 31.04 -10.41
CA ASN A 44 39.05 32.03 -9.82
C ASN A 44 38.05 32.72 -10.77
N ALA A 45 36.77 32.60 -10.46
CA ALA A 45 35.73 33.48 -10.99
C ALA A 45 35.86 34.89 -10.36
N PRO A 46 35.60 35.96 -11.08
CA PRO A 46 35.68 37.31 -10.55
C PRO A 46 34.57 37.57 -9.55
N VAL A 47 34.93 38.14 -8.42
CA VAL A 47 34.04 38.69 -7.41
C VAL A 47 33.37 39.92 -7.99
N TYR A 48 32.07 39.86 -8.27
CA TYR A 48 31.25 41.02 -8.52
C TYR A 48 30.80 41.58 -7.18
N THR A 49 31.41 42.70 -6.77
CA THR A 49 30.91 43.60 -5.74
C THR A 49 30.23 44.76 -6.44
N ASP A 50 28.91 44.70 -6.54
CA ASP A 50 28.07 45.92 -6.71
C ASP A 50 26.71 45.67 -6.09
N THR A 51 26.54 46.19 -4.89
CA THR A 51 25.30 46.28 -4.19
C THR A 51 24.63 47.64 -4.57
N PRO A 52 23.54 47.68 -5.30
CA PRO A 52 22.79 48.90 -5.45
C PRO A 52 21.97 49.15 -4.17
N THR A 53 22.37 50.17 -3.45
CA THR A 53 21.63 50.74 -2.31
C THR A 53 20.39 51.48 -2.84
N TRP A 54 19.22 50.88 -2.67
CA TRP A 54 17.95 51.59 -2.92
C TRP A 54 17.55 52.30 -1.63
N THR A 55 17.56 53.64 -1.67
CA THR A 55 17.01 54.50 -0.63
C THR A 55 15.52 54.69 -0.98
N PRO A 56 14.56 54.27 -0.15
CA PRO A 56 13.16 54.57 -0.42
C PRO A 56 12.89 56.05 -0.04
N THR A 57 12.50 56.84 -1.01
CA THR A 57 11.96 58.15 -0.81
C THR A 57 10.50 58.03 -0.34
N LEU A 58 10.23 58.35 0.91
CA LEU A 58 8.87 58.39 1.47
C LEU A 58 8.12 59.59 0.92
N THR A 59 7.14 59.35 0.06
CA THR A 59 6.13 60.33 -0.33
C THR A 59 5.00 60.27 0.71
N PRO A 60 4.59 61.42 1.31
CA PRO A 60 3.52 61.40 2.30
C PRO A 60 2.18 61.11 1.61
N SER A 61 1.49 60.07 2.08
CA SER A 61 0.13 59.71 1.70
C SER A 61 -0.88 60.67 2.35
N PRO A 62 -1.96 61.06 1.65
CA PRO A 62 -2.97 61.92 2.23
C PRO A 62 -3.77 61.21 3.31
N THR A 63 -3.88 61.85 4.45
CA THR A 63 -4.69 61.41 5.59
C THR A 63 -6.17 61.56 5.23
N LEU A 64 -6.86 60.44 5.04
CA LEU A 64 -8.33 60.40 4.98
C LEU A 64 -8.86 60.24 6.40
N THR A 65 -9.57 61.26 6.89
CA THR A 65 -10.31 61.20 8.15
C THR A 65 -11.58 60.38 7.94
N PRO A 66 -11.80 59.26 8.62
CA PRO A 66 -13.07 58.52 8.49
C PRO A 66 -14.16 59.25 9.29
N THR A 67 -15.21 59.65 8.60
CA THR A 67 -16.46 60.08 9.23
C THR A 67 -17.22 58.86 9.67
N LEU A 68 -17.35 58.63 10.96
CA LEU A 68 -18.15 57.55 11.54
C LEU A 68 -19.63 57.83 11.35
N THR A 69 -20.28 57.07 10.46
CA THR A 69 -21.74 57.00 10.39
C THR A 69 -22.17 55.88 11.36
N PRO A 70 -23.12 56.14 12.30
CA PRO A 70 -23.56 55.10 13.21
C PRO A 70 -24.34 54.02 12.44
N SER A 71 -23.85 52.79 12.54
CA SER A 71 -24.52 51.58 12.00
C SER A 71 -25.73 51.24 12.89
N PRO A 72 -26.87 50.82 12.32
CA PRO A 72 -28.02 50.39 13.12
C PRO A 72 -27.68 49.13 13.91
N THR A 73 -27.95 49.16 15.19
CA THR A 73 -27.83 48.04 16.10
C THR A 73 -28.93 47.04 15.78
N LEU A 74 -28.56 45.91 15.15
CA LEU A 74 -29.45 44.76 15.03
C LEU A 74 -29.49 44.02 16.37
N THR A 75 -30.62 44.09 17.05
CA THR A 75 -30.89 43.27 18.23
C THR A 75 -31.12 41.81 17.74
N PRO A 76 -30.33 40.82 18.15
CA PRO A 76 -30.60 39.48 17.77
C PRO A 76 -31.86 38.95 18.49
N THR A 77 -32.91 38.71 17.74
CA THR A 77 -34.08 38.00 18.21
C THR A 77 -33.73 36.50 18.22
N TRP A 78 -33.54 35.94 19.39
CA TRP A 78 -33.37 34.49 19.57
C TRP A 78 -34.68 33.79 19.22
N THR A 79 -34.75 33.17 18.06
CA THR A 79 -35.77 32.16 17.75
C THR A 79 -35.29 30.85 18.37
N PRO A 80 -36.02 30.19 19.28
CA PRO A 80 -35.62 28.91 19.77
C PRO A 80 -35.55 27.92 18.60
N SER A 81 -34.37 27.30 18.41
CA SER A 81 -34.17 26.22 17.47
C SER A 81 -35.10 25.06 17.81
N PRO A 82 -35.80 24.43 16.86
CA PRO A 82 -36.62 23.27 17.14
C PRO A 82 -35.74 22.17 17.80
N THR A 83 -36.17 21.74 18.98
CA THR A 83 -35.57 20.58 19.64
C THR A 83 -35.77 19.38 18.73
N LEU A 84 -34.67 18.89 18.13
CA LEU A 84 -34.69 17.63 17.40
C LEU A 84 -35.02 16.53 18.40
N THR A 85 -36.23 15.97 18.29
CA THR A 85 -36.56 14.72 18.96
C THR A 85 -35.61 13.66 18.44
N PRO A 86 -34.85 12.93 19.27
CA PRO A 86 -34.00 11.88 18.79
C PRO A 86 -34.86 10.88 18.03
N SER A 87 -34.58 10.73 16.75
CA SER A 87 -35.12 9.61 15.95
C SER A 87 -34.64 8.32 16.61
N PRO A 88 -35.49 7.30 16.76
CA PRO A 88 -35.03 6.03 17.29
C PRO A 88 -33.86 5.56 16.41
N SER A 89 -32.71 5.36 17.04
CA SER A 89 -31.55 4.78 16.38
C SER A 89 -31.99 3.47 15.75
N PRO A 90 -31.79 3.24 14.43
CA PRO A 90 -32.11 1.96 13.85
C PRO A 90 -31.32 0.90 14.63
N THR A 91 -32.05 -0.09 15.14
CA THR A 91 -31.42 -1.25 15.79
C THR A 91 -30.49 -1.85 14.75
N GLN A 92 -29.18 -1.72 14.95
CA GLN A 92 -28.20 -2.31 14.04
C GLN A 92 -28.53 -3.80 13.92
N PRO A 93 -28.59 -4.35 12.71
CA PRO A 93 -28.67 -5.80 12.56
C PRO A 93 -27.43 -6.39 13.26
N LEU A 94 -27.66 -7.34 14.17
CA LEU A 94 -26.58 -8.12 14.74
C LEU A 94 -25.89 -8.84 13.57
N TRP A 95 -24.69 -8.42 13.26
CA TRP A 95 -23.83 -9.07 12.29
C TRP A 95 -23.38 -10.41 12.87
N THR A 96 -24.17 -11.44 12.68
CA THR A 96 -23.77 -12.81 12.99
C THR A 96 -23.03 -13.38 11.79
N LEU A 97 -21.76 -12.98 11.64
CA LEU A 97 -20.85 -13.77 10.81
C LEU A 97 -20.53 -15.05 11.60
N THR A 98 -20.88 -16.19 11.07
CA THR A 98 -20.24 -17.42 11.51
C THR A 98 -18.81 -17.35 10.96
N PRO A 99 -17.77 -17.27 11.80
CA PRO A 99 -16.41 -17.25 11.27
C PRO A 99 -16.24 -18.50 10.40
N PRO A 100 -15.70 -18.40 9.17
CA PRO A 100 -15.36 -19.58 8.41
C PRO A 100 -14.36 -20.36 9.25
N SER A 101 -14.46 -21.68 9.25
CA SER A 101 -13.36 -22.48 9.73
C SER A 101 -12.19 -22.17 8.81
N ASN A 102 -11.04 -21.78 9.37
CA ASN A 102 -9.79 -21.75 8.62
C ASN A 102 -9.27 -23.18 8.36
N GLU A 103 -10.10 -24.20 8.54
CA GLU A 103 -9.79 -25.58 8.17
C GLU A 103 -9.41 -25.63 6.68
N GLY A 104 -8.22 -26.09 6.41
CA GLY A 104 -7.66 -26.17 5.07
C GLY A 104 -6.97 -24.89 4.58
N ALA A 105 -6.95 -23.78 5.33
CA ALA A 105 -6.10 -22.64 4.99
C ALA A 105 -4.64 -22.98 5.36
N PRO A 106 -3.68 -22.95 4.42
CA PRO A 106 -2.29 -23.20 4.76
C PRO A 106 -1.81 -22.15 5.77
N ALA A 107 -1.03 -22.61 6.75
CA ALA A 107 -0.46 -21.71 7.76
C ALA A 107 0.46 -20.68 7.10
N ALA A 108 0.55 -19.49 7.66
CA ALA A 108 1.44 -18.45 7.16
C ALA A 108 2.90 -18.91 7.04
N SER A 109 3.34 -19.80 7.97
CA SER A 109 4.66 -20.42 7.95
C SER A 109 4.90 -21.35 6.77
N GLU A 110 3.85 -21.98 6.24
CA GLU A 110 3.94 -22.86 5.07
C GLU A 110 4.04 -22.07 3.77
N LEU A 111 3.55 -20.85 3.79
CA LEU A 111 3.60 -19.96 2.65
C LEU A 111 4.91 -19.15 2.59
N GLY A 112 5.60 -18.99 3.71
CA GLY A 112 6.93 -18.37 3.84
C GLY A 112 7.24 -17.24 2.85
N GLY A 113 8.50 -16.94 2.63
CA GLY A 113 8.92 -15.97 1.60
C GLY A 113 8.56 -16.40 0.16
N ALA A 114 8.35 -17.71 -0.08
CA ALA A 114 7.89 -18.22 -1.38
C ALA A 114 6.45 -17.81 -1.71
N ALA A 115 5.63 -17.48 -0.71
CA ALA A 115 4.27 -17.01 -0.91
C ALA A 115 4.19 -15.72 -1.72
N PHE A 116 5.25 -14.95 -1.75
CA PHE A 116 5.31 -13.69 -2.49
C PHE A 116 5.87 -13.82 -3.90
N SER A 117 6.50 -14.95 -4.22
CA SER A 117 7.20 -15.12 -5.49
C SER A 117 6.65 -16.22 -6.38
N ASN A 118 5.95 -17.20 -5.84
CA ASN A 118 5.50 -18.35 -6.63
C ASN A 118 4.34 -19.07 -5.96
N VAL A 119 3.12 -18.77 -6.37
CA VAL A 119 1.89 -19.46 -5.93
C VAL A 119 1.52 -20.65 -6.82
N THR A 120 2.38 -21.04 -7.76
CA THR A 120 2.12 -22.09 -8.74
C THR A 120 2.25 -23.51 -8.18
N GLY A 121 2.27 -23.71 -6.89
CA GLY A 121 2.38 -25.02 -6.25
C GLY A 121 1.26 -25.33 -5.27
N TRP A 122 0.19 -24.55 -5.27
CA TRP A 122 -0.94 -24.78 -4.39
C TRP A 122 -1.72 -26.01 -4.82
N SER A 123 -1.96 -26.89 -3.85
CA SER A 123 -2.88 -28.00 -4.03
C SER A 123 -4.32 -27.48 -3.93
N CYS A 124 -5.20 -27.94 -4.81
CA CYS A 124 -6.63 -27.71 -4.64
C CYS A 124 -7.25 -28.44 -3.44
N ASP A 125 -6.44 -29.21 -2.68
CA ASP A 125 -6.97 -30.01 -1.55
C ASP A 125 -7.40 -29.12 -0.36
N ASP A 126 -6.71 -27.98 -0.15
CA ASP A 126 -6.96 -27.07 0.97
C ASP A 126 -7.98 -25.97 0.63
N PHE A 127 -8.11 -25.65 -0.66
CA PHE A 127 -9.02 -24.64 -1.18
C PHE A 127 -9.73 -25.18 -2.43
N PRO A 128 -10.86 -24.58 -2.84
CA PRO A 128 -11.41 -24.85 -4.17
C PRO A 128 -10.35 -24.57 -5.23
N CYS A 129 -10.34 -25.37 -6.31
CA CYS A 129 -9.47 -25.12 -7.45
C CYS A 129 -9.78 -23.76 -8.11
N GLY A 130 -8.86 -23.22 -8.90
CA GLY A 130 -9.04 -21.95 -9.56
C GLY A 130 -10.20 -21.91 -10.57
N ASP A 131 -10.71 -23.05 -11.00
CA ASP A 131 -11.86 -23.21 -11.90
C ASP A 131 -13.16 -23.64 -11.16
N ASP A 132 -13.10 -23.94 -9.86
CA ASP A 132 -14.26 -24.33 -9.04
C ASP A 132 -14.96 -23.09 -8.44
N ILE A 133 -15.60 -22.30 -9.29
CA ILE A 133 -16.31 -21.09 -8.88
C ILE A 133 -17.42 -21.39 -7.86
N ASP A 134 -18.15 -22.47 -8.05
CA ASP A 134 -19.20 -22.90 -7.10
C ASP A 134 -18.62 -23.27 -5.74
N GLY A 135 -17.43 -23.89 -5.72
CA GLY A 135 -16.71 -24.19 -4.49
C GLY A 135 -16.31 -22.90 -3.75
N TRP A 136 -15.83 -21.91 -4.47
CA TRP A 136 -15.50 -20.60 -3.91
C TRP A 136 -16.71 -19.89 -3.36
N LEU A 137 -17.82 -19.83 -4.11
CA LEU A 137 -19.06 -19.18 -3.67
C LEU A 137 -19.67 -19.87 -2.43
N ARG A 138 -19.48 -21.19 -2.27
CA ARG A 138 -19.88 -21.88 -1.03
C ARG A 138 -18.97 -21.56 0.15
N ARG A 139 -17.68 -21.24 -0.11
CA ARG A 139 -16.70 -20.94 0.93
C ARG A 139 -16.77 -19.49 1.38
N ILE A 140 -16.97 -18.55 0.45
CA ILE A 140 -17.05 -17.11 0.76
C ILE A 140 -18.29 -16.85 1.61
N GLN A 141 -18.11 -16.16 2.73
CA GLN A 141 -19.18 -15.76 3.64
C GLN A 141 -19.20 -14.25 3.77
N VAL A 142 -20.40 -13.70 3.75
CA VAL A 142 -20.72 -12.28 3.87
C VAL A 142 -21.82 -12.08 4.90
N PRO A 143 -22.03 -10.86 5.41
CA PRO A 143 -23.11 -10.59 6.37
C PRO A 143 -24.49 -10.95 5.84
N GLN A 144 -25.43 -11.15 6.76
CA GLN A 144 -26.83 -11.37 6.40
C GLN A 144 -27.37 -10.17 5.59
N GLY A 145 -28.11 -10.44 4.53
CA GLY A 145 -28.62 -9.43 3.60
C GLY A 145 -27.64 -9.08 2.49
N TYR A 146 -26.52 -9.81 2.40
CA TYR A 146 -25.56 -9.69 1.30
C TYR A 146 -25.35 -11.04 0.63
N HIS A 147 -24.91 -11.00 -0.62
CA HIS A 147 -24.39 -12.17 -1.31
C HIS A 147 -23.12 -11.85 -2.08
N ALA A 148 -22.32 -12.87 -2.37
CA ALA A 148 -21.13 -12.77 -3.18
C ALA A 148 -21.41 -13.26 -4.60
N GLU A 149 -20.83 -12.57 -5.59
CA GLU A 149 -20.86 -12.94 -7.00
C GLU A 149 -19.44 -13.05 -7.55
N HIS A 150 -19.25 -13.93 -8.53
CA HIS A 150 -18.02 -13.98 -9.31
C HIS A 150 -18.13 -13.07 -10.52
N VAL A 151 -17.25 -12.08 -10.64
CA VAL A 151 -17.26 -11.11 -11.74
C VAL A 151 -16.40 -11.57 -12.92
N GLY A 152 -15.25 -12.18 -12.64
CA GLY A 152 -14.30 -12.62 -13.64
C GLY A 152 -12.95 -12.97 -13.03
N GLN A 153 -11.93 -13.12 -13.89
CA GLN A 153 -10.61 -13.55 -13.46
C GLN A 153 -9.53 -12.84 -14.27
N PHE A 154 -8.58 -12.17 -13.60
CA PHE A 154 -7.39 -11.64 -14.24
C PHE A 154 -6.36 -12.73 -14.53
N PRO A 155 -5.60 -12.64 -15.61
CA PRO A 155 -4.53 -13.58 -15.91
C PRO A 155 -3.29 -13.27 -15.07
N GLY A 156 -2.89 -14.14 -14.15
CA GLY A 156 -1.72 -13.94 -13.29
C GLY A 156 -2.09 -13.39 -11.91
N GLN A 157 -1.20 -12.60 -11.30
CA GLN A 157 -1.37 -12.09 -9.95
C GLN A 157 -1.73 -10.59 -9.98
N PRO A 158 -2.98 -10.22 -9.76
CA PRO A 158 -3.36 -8.82 -9.63
C PRO A 158 -2.79 -8.21 -8.34
N MET A 159 -2.50 -6.91 -8.37
CA MET A 159 -1.93 -6.17 -7.23
C MET A 159 -2.85 -5.07 -6.72
N GLN A 160 -3.28 -4.16 -7.59
CA GLN A 160 -4.25 -3.12 -7.25
C GLN A 160 -5.30 -3.01 -8.36
N ILE A 161 -6.54 -2.69 -7.96
CA ILE A 161 -7.69 -2.54 -8.86
C ILE A 161 -8.31 -1.16 -8.75
N THR A 162 -8.85 -0.66 -9.85
CA THR A 162 -9.59 0.61 -9.88
C THR A 162 -10.60 0.61 -11.03
N TYR A 163 -11.69 1.34 -10.88
CA TYR A 163 -12.65 1.54 -11.96
C TYR A 163 -12.29 2.73 -12.83
N GLY A 164 -12.37 2.56 -14.15
CA GLY A 164 -12.29 3.64 -15.12
C GLY A 164 -13.62 4.40 -15.23
N ARG A 165 -13.58 5.57 -15.88
CA ARG A 165 -14.78 6.34 -16.21
C ARG A 165 -15.72 5.62 -17.18
N ASP A 166 -15.20 4.64 -17.89
CA ASP A 166 -15.96 3.74 -18.78
C ASP A 166 -16.69 2.63 -18.03
N GLY A 167 -16.61 2.60 -16.70
CA GLY A 167 -17.23 1.62 -15.82
C GLY A 167 -16.52 0.27 -15.80
N ARG A 168 -15.39 0.09 -16.51
CA ARG A 168 -14.62 -1.14 -16.52
C ARG A 168 -13.61 -1.19 -15.38
N LEU A 169 -13.30 -2.40 -14.90
CA LEU A 169 -12.33 -2.65 -13.84
C LEU A 169 -10.93 -2.84 -14.43
N TYR A 170 -9.99 -2.03 -13.96
CA TYR A 170 -8.59 -2.10 -14.33
C TYR A 170 -7.76 -2.67 -13.18
N ALA A 171 -6.72 -3.42 -13.52
CA ALA A 171 -5.80 -4.00 -12.54
C ALA A 171 -4.35 -3.92 -13.03
N THR A 172 -3.43 -3.67 -12.13
CA THR A 172 -2.03 -4.05 -12.33
C THR A 172 -1.89 -5.55 -12.07
N VAL A 173 -1.24 -6.27 -12.97
CA VAL A 173 -1.13 -7.73 -12.91
C VAL A 173 0.32 -8.15 -13.15
N LEU A 174 0.86 -9.00 -12.28
CA LEU A 174 2.12 -9.70 -12.51
C LEU A 174 1.86 -10.89 -13.43
N GLU A 175 2.55 -10.93 -14.57
CA GLU A 175 2.31 -11.91 -15.62
C GLU A 175 3.12 -13.19 -15.40
N ASN A 176 2.48 -14.35 -15.58
CA ASN A 176 3.13 -15.66 -15.64
C ASN A 176 4.06 -16.03 -14.47
N GLY A 177 3.75 -15.57 -13.26
CA GLY A 177 4.59 -15.80 -12.09
C GLY A 177 5.95 -15.09 -12.15
N THR A 178 6.12 -14.16 -13.08
CA THR A 178 7.30 -13.30 -13.19
C THR A 178 7.09 -12.00 -12.41
N ARG A 179 8.13 -11.20 -12.28
CA ARG A 179 8.02 -9.84 -11.74
C ARG A 179 7.70 -8.79 -12.81
N ASN A 180 7.56 -9.19 -14.05
CA ASN A 180 7.07 -8.33 -15.11
C ASN A 180 5.55 -8.32 -15.10
N GLY A 181 4.96 -7.22 -15.51
CA GLY A 181 3.53 -7.12 -15.50
C GLY A 181 2.99 -6.00 -16.39
N ALA A 182 1.69 -5.91 -16.40
CA ALA A 182 0.95 -4.99 -17.23
C ALA A 182 -0.31 -4.49 -16.52
N ILE A 183 -0.98 -3.52 -17.09
CA ILE A 183 -2.34 -3.17 -16.78
C ILE A 183 -3.26 -4.04 -17.62
N TYR A 184 -4.23 -4.66 -16.98
CA TYR A 184 -5.33 -5.36 -17.63
C TYR A 184 -6.64 -4.66 -17.35
N VAL A 185 -7.59 -4.78 -18.25
CA VAL A 185 -8.96 -4.32 -18.07
C VAL A 185 -9.91 -5.49 -18.20
N MET A 186 -10.91 -5.52 -17.34
CA MET A 186 -12.00 -6.51 -17.34
C MET A 186 -13.22 -5.89 -17.99
N ASN A 187 -13.78 -6.58 -18.98
CA ASN A 187 -15.00 -6.22 -19.66
C ASN A 187 -16.25 -6.66 -18.83
N GLU A 188 -17.43 -6.17 -19.21
CA GLU A 188 -18.69 -6.50 -18.52
C GLU A 188 -19.02 -8.01 -18.51
N ASP A 189 -18.52 -8.76 -19.49
CA ASP A 189 -18.70 -10.22 -19.56
C ASP A 189 -17.67 -11.02 -18.72
N GLY A 190 -16.82 -10.34 -17.95
CA GLY A 190 -15.76 -10.94 -17.15
C GLY A 190 -14.49 -11.32 -17.93
N SER A 191 -14.50 -11.15 -19.24
CA SER A 191 -13.29 -11.34 -20.06
C SER A 191 -12.27 -10.23 -19.77
N THR A 192 -10.98 -10.54 -19.94
CA THR A 192 -9.91 -9.58 -19.68
C THR A 192 -9.03 -9.37 -20.89
N GLU A 193 -8.56 -8.14 -21.07
CA GLU A 193 -7.60 -7.80 -22.12
C GLU A 193 -6.44 -6.96 -21.56
N ARG A 194 -5.27 -7.09 -22.18
CA ARG A 194 -4.10 -6.32 -21.80
C ARG A 194 -4.28 -4.88 -22.33
N TYR A 195 -4.29 -3.92 -21.41
CA TYR A 195 -4.52 -2.52 -21.73
C TYR A 195 -3.22 -1.77 -22.05
N ALA A 196 -2.23 -1.84 -21.14
CA ALA A 196 -0.92 -1.19 -21.32
C ALA A 196 0.13 -1.94 -20.50
N GLY A 197 1.41 -1.88 -20.89
CA GLY A 197 2.36 -2.62 -20.10
C GLY A 197 3.78 -2.63 -20.55
N ASP A 198 4.48 -3.62 -19.99
CA ASP A 198 5.90 -3.88 -19.82
C ASP A 198 6.47 -3.13 -18.61
N PHE A 199 5.72 -3.18 -17.49
CA PHE A 199 6.21 -2.68 -16.20
C PHE A 199 7.00 -3.75 -15.46
N VAL A 200 7.95 -3.33 -14.64
CA VAL A 200 8.68 -4.20 -13.71
C VAL A 200 7.97 -4.16 -12.36
N SER A 201 7.42 -5.28 -11.92
CA SER A 201 6.73 -5.38 -10.62
C SER A 201 5.70 -4.24 -10.41
N PRO A 202 4.73 -4.02 -11.30
CA PRO A 202 3.74 -2.98 -11.11
C PRO A 202 2.93 -3.26 -9.85
N PHE A 203 2.56 -2.20 -9.12
CA PHE A 203 1.77 -2.32 -7.91
C PHE A 203 0.55 -1.40 -7.94
N GLY A 204 0.73 -0.12 -7.64
CA GLY A 204 -0.34 0.84 -7.51
C GLY A 204 -0.93 1.29 -8.84
N LEU A 205 -2.21 1.62 -8.83
CA LEU A 205 -2.96 2.05 -10.02
C LEU A 205 -4.02 3.08 -9.65
N ALA A 206 -4.02 4.25 -10.29
CA ALA A 206 -5.03 5.27 -10.07
C ALA A 206 -5.34 6.06 -11.35
N PHE A 207 -6.61 6.32 -11.63
CA PHE A 207 -7.01 7.29 -12.65
C PHE A 207 -6.89 8.72 -12.14
N GLN A 208 -6.38 9.60 -12.98
CA GLN A 208 -6.47 11.04 -12.71
C GLN A 208 -7.94 11.48 -12.79
N PRO A 209 -8.50 12.11 -11.75
CA PRO A 209 -9.90 12.49 -11.72
C PRO A 209 -10.32 13.31 -12.94
N GLY A 210 -11.45 12.94 -13.52
CA GLY A 210 -12.03 13.62 -14.68
C GLY A 210 -11.34 13.33 -16.02
N THR A 211 -10.34 12.44 -16.05
CA THR A 211 -9.62 12.02 -17.27
C THR A 211 -9.60 10.50 -17.41
N ASP A 212 -9.10 10.02 -18.54
CA ASP A 212 -8.83 8.60 -18.80
C ASP A 212 -7.33 8.28 -18.69
N THR A 213 -6.56 9.18 -18.08
CA THR A 213 -5.12 8.99 -17.84
C THR A 213 -4.89 8.20 -16.55
N LEU A 214 -4.13 7.11 -16.64
CA LEU A 214 -3.73 6.27 -15.52
C LEU A 214 -2.34 6.65 -14.99
N TYR A 215 -2.14 6.38 -13.72
CA TYR A 215 -0.83 6.41 -13.07
C TYR A 215 -0.56 5.05 -12.44
N VAL A 216 0.68 4.60 -12.57
CA VAL A 216 1.13 3.28 -12.11
C VAL A 216 2.40 3.43 -11.30
N SER A 217 2.45 2.82 -10.12
CA SER A 217 3.70 2.63 -9.40
C SER A 217 4.32 1.29 -9.80
N ALA A 218 5.64 1.27 -9.92
CA ALA A 218 6.37 0.05 -10.28
C ALA A 218 7.84 0.16 -9.84
N ARG A 219 8.60 -0.89 -10.07
CA ARG A 219 10.07 -0.84 -9.97
C ARG A 219 10.66 -0.29 -11.26
N VAL A 220 11.85 0.31 -11.17
CA VAL A 220 12.63 0.71 -12.35
C VAL A 220 13.34 -0.53 -12.93
N THR A 221 13.97 -1.32 -12.03
CA THR A 221 14.54 -2.63 -12.34
C THR A 221 14.03 -3.67 -11.34
N LEU A 222 14.38 -4.93 -11.53
CA LEU A 222 14.02 -5.99 -10.57
C LEU A 222 14.66 -5.77 -9.19
N GLU A 223 15.82 -5.17 -9.15
CA GLU A 223 16.67 -5.09 -7.96
C GLU A 223 16.68 -3.70 -7.32
N GLU A 224 16.49 -2.65 -8.12
CA GLU A 224 16.73 -1.28 -7.69
C GLU A 224 15.74 -0.28 -8.30
N GLY A 225 15.48 0.76 -7.55
CA GLY A 225 14.72 1.93 -7.97
C GLY A 225 13.22 1.70 -8.07
N GLY A 226 12.49 2.65 -7.54
CA GLY A 226 11.05 2.74 -7.67
C GLY A 226 10.65 3.94 -8.51
N GLY A 227 9.47 3.88 -9.10
CA GLY A 227 8.96 4.97 -9.91
C GLY A 227 7.45 5.02 -9.98
N VAL A 228 6.99 6.08 -10.63
CA VAL A 228 5.59 6.29 -11.01
C VAL A 228 5.58 6.67 -12.48
N TRP A 229 4.71 6.05 -13.23
CA TRP A 229 4.52 6.29 -14.67
C TRP A 229 3.11 6.78 -14.94
N ARG A 230 2.99 7.68 -15.88
CA ARG A 230 1.71 8.10 -16.48
C ARG A 230 1.46 7.26 -17.72
N VAL A 231 0.24 6.76 -17.88
CA VAL A 231 -0.25 6.03 -19.03
C VAL A 231 -1.39 6.85 -19.65
N ASP A 232 -1.16 7.40 -20.81
CA ASP A 232 -2.16 8.18 -21.54
C ASP A 232 -3.16 7.25 -22.26
N PRO A 233 -4.36 7.71 -22.62
CA PRO A 233 -5.40 6.89 -23.26
C PRO A 233 -4.97 6.25 -24.62
N ASP A 234 -3.96 6.79 -25.26
CA ASP A 234 -3.37 6.23 -26.48
C ASP A 234 -2.33 5.14 -26.23
N GLY A 235 -2.11 4.76 -24.96
CA GLY A 235 -1.13 3.76 -24.53
C GLY A 235 0.28 4.30 -24.33
N THR A 236 0.51 5.61 -24.53
CA THR A 236 1.83 6.23 -24.28
C THR A 236 2.18 6.19 -22.79
N ILE A 237 3.35 5.62 -22.47
CA ILE A 237 3.85 5.51 -21.08
C ILE A 237 4.98 6.53 -20.89
N THR A 238 4.83 7.40 -19.88
CA THR A 238 5.79 8.46 -19.58
C THR A 238 6.18 8.39 -18.10
N PRO A 239 7.49 8.39 -17.75
CA PRO A 239 7.91 8.45 -16.35
C PRO A 239 7.53 9.79 -15.73
N VAL A 240 6.98 9.76 -14.52
CA VAL A 240 6.70 10.93 -13.68
C VAL A 240 7.83 11.13 -12.68
N ILE A 241 8.23 10.03 -12.01
CA ILE A 241 9.35 9.97 -11.09
C ILE A 241 9.96 8.57 -11.18
N SER A 242 11.29 8.43 -11.04
CA SER A 242 12.01 7.16 -11.22
C SER A 242 13.21 6.98 -10.28
N ASP A 243 13.28 7.77 -9.21
CA ASP A 243 14.39 7.75 -8.25
C ASP A 243 13.94 7.42 -6.81
N LEU A 244 12.77 6.80 -6.67
CA LEU A 244 12.27 6.39 -5.37
C LEU A 244 13.04 5.18 -4.82
N PRO A 245 13.23 5.10 -3.48
CA PRO A 245 13.88 3.95 -2.87
C PRO A 245 13.08 2.66 -3.12
N CYS A 246 13.80 1.60 -3.44
CA CYS A 246 13.30 0.24 -3.64
C CYS A 246 14.52 -0.71 -3.65
N CYS A 247 14.49 -1.96 -3.25
CA CYS A 247 13.31 -2.71 -2.83
C CYS A 247 13.75 -3.63 -1.69
N PHE A 248 12.88 -3.89 -0.71
CA PHE A 248 13.23 -4.78 0.40
C PHE A 248 12.71 -6.21 0.17
N MET A 249 11.47 -6.35 -0.28
CA MET A 249 10.81 -7.64 -0.50
C MET A 249 10.49 -7.85 -1.99
N THR A 250 10.06 -9.05 -2.34
CA THR A 250 9.76 -9.41 -3.74
C THR A 250 8.64 -8.56 -4.33
N ILE A 251 7.57 -8.33 -3.57
CA ILE A 251 6.40 -7.53 -3.98
C ILE A 251 6.01 -6.47 -2.94
N ASP A 252 6.81 -6.31 -1.90
CA ASP A 252 6.57 -5.37 -0.81
C ASP A 252 7.69 -4.34 -0.69
N ASN A 253 7.43 -3.31 0.10
CA ASN A 253 8.40 -2.29 0.45
C ASN A 253 9.03 -1.66 -0.82
N GLN A 254 8.18 -1.23 -1.71
CA GLN A 254 8.48 -0.54 -2.95
C GLN A 254 7.51 0.63 -3.10
N PRO A 255 7.51 1.43 -4.16
CA PRO A 255 6.37 2.28 -4.44
C PRO A 255 5.11 1.43 -4.58
N ASN A 256 4.14 1.68 -3.70
CA ASN A 256 2.94 0.85 -3.49
C ASN A 256 1.69 1.54 -4.06
N GLY A 257 0.57 1.46 -3.35
CA GLY A 257 -0.71 2.02 -3.76
C GLY A 257 -0.67 3.50 -4.08
N LEU A 258 -1.50 3.89 -5.03
CA LEU A 258 -1.66 5.26 -5.53
C LEU A 258 -3.09 5.74 -5.29
N ILE A 259 -3.24 7.02 -4.95
CA ILE A 259 -4.55 7.68 -4.96
C ILE A 259 -4.41 9.16 -5.31
N PHE A 260 -5.39 9.71 -6.03
CA PHE A 260 -5.49 11.16 -6.22
C PHE A 260 -6.26 11.79 -5.08
N GLY A 261 -5.67 12.80 -4.46
CA GLY A 261 -6.36 13.63 -3.49
C GLY A 261 -7.35 14.59 -4.13
N ALA A 262 -8.30 15.11 -3.34
CA ALA A 262 -9.22 16.14 -3.78
C ALA A 262 -8.51 17.45 -4.21
N ASP A 263 -7.27 17.62 -3.80
CA ASP A 263 -6.37 18.72 -4.17
C ASP A 263 -5.69 18.55 -5.55
N GLY A 264 -5.97 17.42 -6.24
CA GLY A 264 -5.44 17.12 -7.57
C GLY A 264 -4.00 16.60 -7.58
N TYR A 265 -3.40 16.37 -6.41
CA TYR A 265 -2.09 15.73 -6.30
C TYR A 265 -2.23 14.21 -6.21
N LEU A 266 -1.19 13.52 -6.66
CA LEU A 266 -1.07 12.07 -6.54
C LEU A 266 -0.34 11.74 -5.23
N TYR A 267 -0.91 10.83 -4.44
CA TYR A 267 -0.31 10.31 -3.22
C TYR A 267 0.21 8.90 -3.47
N VAL A 268 1.39 8.60 -2.96
CA VAL A 268 2.10 7.32 -3.20
C VAL A 268 2.71 6.82 -1.89
N GLY A 269 2.44 5.58 -1.53
CA GLY A 269 3.14 4.91 -0.45
C GLY A 269 4.53 4.43 -0.89
N VAL A 270 5.55 4.68 -0.07
CA VAL A 270 6.93 4.20 -0.30
C VAL A 270 7.39 3.43 0.93
N GLY A 271 7.61 2.13 0.77
CA GLY A 271 7.99 1.24 1.87
C GLY A 271 9.44 1.41 2.34
N ALA A 272 9.72 0.87 3.53
CA ALA A 272 11.06 0.82 4.10
C ALA A 272 11.95 -0.20 3.36
N LEU A 273 13.25 0.04 3.35
CA LEU A 273 14.26 -0.85 2.74
C LEU A 273 14.84 -1.87 3.73
N SER A 274 14.25 -1.96 4.90
CA SER A 274 14.65 -2.89 5.95
C SER A 274 13.45 -3.24 6.84
N ASP A 275 13.55 -4.31 7.63
CA ASP A 275 12.45 -4.72 8.48
C ASP A 275 12.19 -3.73 9.62
N HIS A 276 13.23 -3.34 10.34
CA HIS A 276 13.14 -2.48 11.52
C HIS A 276 14.18 -1.33 11.53
N GLY A 277 14.71 -0.98 10.35
CA GLY A 277 15.73 0.07 10.20
C GLY A 277 17.16 -0.42 10.51
N GLU A 278 17.40 -1.74 10.49
CA GLU A 278 18.67 -2.39 10.85
C GLU A 278 19.85 -1.96 9.98
N ASN A 279 19.60 -1.58 8.74
CA ASN A 279 20.63 -1.16 7.79
C ASN A 279 20.93 0.34 7.85
N SER A 280 20.29 1.06 8.76
CA SER A 280 20.39 2.51 8.88
C SER A 280 21.44 2.94 9.89
N THR A 281 21.97 4.14 9.74
CA THR A 281 22.84 4.79 10.72
C THR A 281 22.02 5.71 11.63
N ARG A 282 22.62 6.21 12.70
CA ARG A 282 21.99 7.11 13.64
C ARG A 282 22.84 8.37 13.83
N SER A 283 22.20 9.53 13.80
CA SER A 283 22.81 10.80 14.10
C SER A 283 23.11 10.97 15.60
N ALA A 284 23.84 12.01 15.97
CA ALA A 284 24.22 12.26 17.36
C ALA A 284 23.04 12.57 18.28
N ASP A 285 21.96 13.14 17.75
CA ASP A 285 20.69 13.42 18.45
C ASP A 285 19.74 12.23 18.49
N GLY A 286 20.16 11.09 17.93
CA GLY A 286 19.43 9.83 18.00
C GLY A 286 18.48 9.57 16.84
N VAL A 287 18.39 10.46 15.86
CA VAL A 287 17.56 10.28 14.67
C VAL A 287 18.18 9.21 13.76
N VAL A 288 17.36 8.26 13.32
CA VAL A 288 17.73 7.21 12.37
C VAL A 288 17.72 7.78 10.97
N ASN A 289 18.83 7.61 10.25
CA ASN A 289 18.98 8.08 8.88
C ASN A 289 18.50 6.99 7.90
N LEU A 290 17.22 6.99 7.60
CA LEU A 290 16.66 6.22 6.50
C LEU A 290 17.07 6.87 5.16
N GLN A 291 16.95 6.14 4.04
CA GLN A 291 17.10 6.76 2.73
C GLN A 291 16.04 7.86 2.52
N ALA A 292 16.35 8.82 1.68
CA ALA A 292 15.37 9.84 1.33
C ALA A 292 14.10 9.18 0.74
N ASN A 293 12.94 9.61 1.22
CA ASN A 293 11.62 9.13 0.81
C ASN A 293 11.24 7.72 1.29
N GLU A 294 12.13 6.99 1.95
CA GLU A 294 11.86 5.68 2.53
C GLU A 294 10.84 5.78 3.68
N ALA A 295 10.00 4.76 3.84
CA ALA A 295 9.02 4.66 4.93
C ALA A 295 8.07 5.86 5.03
N SER A 296 7.53 6.29 3.88
CA SER A 296 6.76 7.53 3.77
C SER A 296 5.59 7.44 2.79
N VAL A 297 4.72 8.43 2.88
CA VAL A 297 3.76 8.75 1.82
C VAL A 297 4.16 10.06 1.18
N LEU A 298 4.32 10.05 -0.12
CA LEU A 298 4.66 11.23 -0.92
C LEU A 298 3.41 11.87 -1.49
N ARG A 299 3.45 13.20 -1.65
CA ARG A 299 2.48 14.00 -2.40
C ARG A 299 3.15 14.56 -3.62
N ILE A 300 2.74 14.12 -4.80
CA ILE A 300 3.41 14.34 -6.10
C ILE A 300 2.53 15.24 -6.97
N GLN A 301 3.13 16.24 -7.60
CA GLN A 301 2.49 17.00 -8.69
C GLN A 301 2.51 16.12 -9.95
N PRO A 302 1.35 15.68 -10.47
CA PRO A 302 1.32 14.60 -11.46
C PRO A 302 1.91 14.96 -12.83
N HIS A 303 1.98 16.26 -13.17
CA HIS A 303 2.50 16.70 -14.47
C HIS A 303 4.00 17.03 -14.46
N THR A 304 4.55 17.47 -13.34
CA THR A 304 5.96 17.85 -13.24
C THR A 304 6.83 16.81 -12.54
N GLY A 305 6.22 15.94 -11.72
CA GLY A 305 6.93 15.00 -10.88
C GLY A 305 7.51 15.64 -9.60
N ASP A 306 7.31 16.94 -9.38
CA ASP A 306 7.71 17.60 -8.14
C ASP A 306 6.96 16.98 -6.97
N TYR A 307 7.65 16.66 -5.88
CA TYR A 307 7.04 16.01 -4.74
C TYR A 307 7.55 16.52 -3.39
N LEU A 308 6.81 16.20 -2.36
CA LEU A 308 7.20 16.37 -0.98
C LEU A 308 6.78 15.13 -0.17
N ILE A 309 7.43 14.91 0.97
CA ILE A 309 7.01 13.93 1.94
C ILE A 309 5.77 14.48 2.65
N TYR A 310 4.63 13.79 2.47
CA TYR A 310 3.38 14.14 3.11
C TYR A 310 3.33 13.62 4.56
N ALA A 311 3.72 12.35 4.76
CA ALA A 311 3.79 11.71 6.06
C ALA A 311 4.96 10.71 6.06
N GLN A 312 5.53 10.43 7.24
CA GLN A 312 6.70 9.55 7.37
C GLN A 312 6.59 8.65 8.61
N GLY A 313 7.53 7.71 8.74
CA GLY A 313 7.52 6.76 9.86
C GLY A 313 6.46 5.68 9.69
N ILE A 314 6.18 5.29 8.45
CA ILE A 314 5.24 4.25 8.04
C ILE A 314 6.06 3.14 7.38
N ARG A 315 6.11 1.95 7.99
CA ARG A 315 7.04 0.91 7.54
C ARG A 315 6.79 0.47 6.11
N ASN A 316 5.55 0.16 5.80
CA ASN A 316 5.15 -0.22 4.44
C ASN A 316 3.72 0.24 4.18
N PRO A 317 3.55 1.52 3.76
CA PRO A 317 2.25 2.04 3.37
C PRO A 317 1.80 1.34 2.08
N VAL A 318 0.97 0.30 2.22
CA VAL A 318 0.64 -0.59 1.10
C VAL A 318 -0.39 0.03 0.19
N ASP A 319 -1.45 0.58 0.79
CA ASP A 319 -2.52 1.19 0.03
C ASP A 319 -3.07 2.43 0.74
N LEU A 320 -3.78 3.26 -0.01
CA LEU A 320 -4.27 4.57 0.39
C LEU A 320 -5.76 4.71 0.04
N ALA A 321 -6.53 5.33 0.94
CA ALA A 321 -7.93 5.64 0.70
C ALA A 321 -8.29 7.04 1.19
N LEU A 322 -9.34 7.63 0.59
CA LEU A 322 -9.90 8.92 0.99
C LEU A 322 -11.34 8.76 1.43
N ASP A 323 -11.72 9.41 2.54
CA ASP A 323 -13.11 9.54 2.92
C ASP A 323 -13.81 10.70 2.17
N SER A 324 -15.11 10.82 2.39
CA SER A 324 -15.93 11.85 1.74
C SER A 324 -15.51 13.29 2.10
N THR A 325 -14.73 13.46 3.17
CA THR A 325 -14.19 14.76 3.60
C THR A 325 -12.81 15.06 3.04
N GLY A 326 -12.18 14.08 2.37
CA GLY A 326 -10.82 14.16 1.85
C GLY A 326 -9.74 13.79 2.87
N THR A 327 -10.11 13.16 3.98
CA THR A 327 -9.13 12.59 4.92
C THR A 327 -8.45 11.38 4.30
N LEU A 328 -7.12 11.36 4.35
CA LEU A 328 -6.31 10.27 3.78
C LEU A 328 -6.01 9.21 4.83
N TYR A 329 -6.20 7.96 4.46
CA TYR A 329 -5.88 6.78 5.26
C TYR A 329 -4.84 5.92 4.56
N SER A 330 -4.09 5.13 5.33
CA SER A 330 -3.14 4.15 4.80
C SER A 330 -3.15 2.88 5.63
N THR A 331 -3.14 1.74 4.98
CA THR A 331 -2.69 0.49 5.60
C THR A 331 -1.18 0.51 5.75
N ASP A 332 -0.68 0.00 6.88
CA ASP A 332 0.75 -0.18 7.15
C ASP A 332 1.02 -1.64 7.51
N SER A 333 1.67 -2.37 6.62
CA SER A 333 2.17 -3.71 6.91
C SER A 333 3.37 -3.62 7.83
N GLY A 334 3.22 -4.20 9.02
CA GLY A 334 4.21 -4.18 10.08
C GLY A 334 5.46 -5.03 9.79
N LEU A 335 6.19 -5.36 10.86
CA LEU A 335 7.42 -6.16 10.79
C LEU A 335 7.15 -7.59 10.31
N LEU A 336 8.17 -8.27 9.84
CA LEU A 336 8.11 -9.69 9.47
C LEU A 336 7.70 -10.59 10.65
N THR A 337 7.90 -10.13 11.88
CA THR A 337 7.39 -10.77 13.10
C THR A 337 5.88 -10.59 13.30
N GLY A 338 5.20 -9.85 12.43
CA GLY A 338 3.77 -9.51 12.52
C GLY A 338 3.43 -8.36 13.44
N PHE A 339 4.43 -7.73 14.05
CA PHE A 339 4.24 -6.57 14.90
C PHE A 339 3.96 -5.31 14.07
N GLY A 340 2.99 -4.50 14.50
CA GLY A 340 2.76 -3.17 13.92
C GLY A 340 1.90 -3.13 12.66
N ASN A 341 1.14 -4.20 12.35
CA ASN A 341 0.07 -4.11 11.37
C ASN A 341 -0.98 -3.11 11.86
N ARG A 342 -1.34 -2.12 11.05
CA ARG A 342 -2.20 -1.03 11.49
C ARG A 342 -2.87 -0.28 10.35
N LEU A 343 -3.93 0.43 10.68
CA LEU A 343 -4.53 1.47 9.86
C LEU A 343 -4.15 2.84 10.42
N LEU A 344 -3.77 3.75 9.55
CA LEU A 344 -3.38 5.12 9.90
C LEU A 344 -4.35 6.12 9.29
N ARG A 345 -4.66 7.17 10.07
CA ARG A 345 -5.27 8.42 9.57
C ARG A 345 -4.14 9.40 9.32
N LEU A 346 -3.82 9.65 8.06
CA LEU A 346 -2.66 10.44 7.69
C LEU A 346 -2.88 11.94 7.89
N GLN A 347 -1.82 12.63 8.29
CA GLN A 347 -1.77 14.09 8.41
C GLN A 347 -0.49 14.61 7.77
N ALA A 348 -0.57 15.79 7.17
CA ALA A 348 0.59 16.43 6.56
C ALA A 348 1.69 16.69 7.60
N ASN A 349 2.94 16.39 7.24
CA ASN A 349 4.13 16.52 8.08
C ASN A 349 4.14 15.65 9.35
N ALA A 350 3.25 14.66 9.46
CA ALA A 350 3.20 13.76 10.60
C ALA A 350 4.23 12.64 10.50
N HIS A 351 4.64 12.14 11.68
CA HIS A 351 5.48 10.95 11.83
C HIS A 351 4.74 9.86 12.59
N PHE A 352 4.68 8.64 12.02
CA PHE A 352 3.90 7.52 12.54
C PHE A 352 4.74 6.45 13.26
N GLY A 353 5.97 6.76 13.62
CA GLY A 353 6.78 6.05 14.61
C GLY A 353 7.79 5.04 14.08
N PHE A 354 7.68 4.48 12.86
CA PHE A 354 8.74 3.63 12.32
C PHE A 354 10.03 4.44 12.07
N PRO A 355 11.22 3.96 12.44
CA PRO A 355 11.55 2.65 13.03
C PRO A 355 11.62 2.64 14.58
N TYR A 356 11.04 3.60 15.27
CA TYR A 356 11.18 3.85 16.71
C TYR A 356 10.16 3.06 17.56
N TRP A 357 10.03 1.77 17.35
CA TRP A 357 9.02 0.94 18.01
C TRP A 357 9.53 0.17 19.23
N ARG A 358 10.73 0.51 19.74
CA ARG A 358 11.28 -0.12 20.93
C ARG A 358 10.33 -0.02 22.15
N ASP A 359 9.79 1.15 22.37
CA ASP A 359 8.89 1.44 23.49
C ASP A 359 7.49 0.82 23.32
N ARG A 360 7.18 0.34 22.11
CA ARG A 360 5.94 -0.38 21.77
C ARG A 360 6.07 -1.90 21.89
N GLY A 361 7.26 -2.42 22.25
CA GLY A 361 7.51 -3.85 22.43
C GLY A 361 8.40 -4.51 21.36
N CYS A 362 8.84 -3.80 20.33
CA CYS A 362 9.80 -4.32 19.37
C CYS A 362 11.24 -4.23 19.92
N ASN A 363 11.78 -5.34 20.39
CA ASN A 363 13.11 -5.35 21.00
C ASN A 363 14.27 -5.06 20.03
N GLU A 364 14.08 -5.23 18.76
CA GLU A 364 15.07 -5.01 17.69
C GLU A 364 15.00 -3.59 17.11
N CYS A 365 13.88 -2.91 17.31
CA CYS A 365 13.67 -1.56 16.80
C CYS A 365 14.45 -0.50 17.59
N TRP A 366 14.54 0.68 17.01
CA TRP A 366 15.20 1.84 17.59
C TRP A 366 14.40 2.47 18.74
N ILE A 367 15.11 3.09 19.66
CA ILE A 367 14.51 3.94 20.70
C ILE A 367 14.15 5.30 20.07
N LYS A 368 12.96 5.79 20.36
CA LYS A 368 12.48 7.07 19.86
C LYS A 368 13.24 8.23 20.52
N PRO A 369 13.92 9.09 19.75
CA PRO A 369 14.54 10.29 20.31
C PRO A 369 13.47 11.30 20.71
N ALA A 370 13.75 12.11 21.74
CA ALA A 370 12.81 13.08 22.28
C ALA A 370 12.35 14.15 21.25
N ILE A 371 13.17 14.40 20.24
CA ILE A 371 12.89 15.37 19.17
C ILE A 371 11.82 14.89 18.19
N ILE A 372 11.55 13.57 18.13
CA ILE A 372 10.54 13.02 17.22
C ILE A 372 9.20 12.95 17.95
N GLU A 373 8.24 13.70 17.46
CA GLU A 373 6.84 13.59 17.84
C GLU A 373 6.13 12.61 16.91
N THR A 374 5.28 11.74 17.46
CA THR A 374 4.60 10.71 16.70
C THR A 374 3.10 10.77 16.91
N LEU A 375 2.33 10.58 15.85
CA LEU A 375 0.89 10.38 15.92
C LEU A 375 0.58 8.89 16.23
N PRO A 376 -0.53 8.61 16.92
CA PRO A 376 -0.98 7.26 17.18
C PRO A 376 -1.52 6.59 15.92
N ASP A 377 -1.60 5.27 15.97
CA ASP A 377 -2.37 4.47 15.03
C ASP A 377 -3.86 4.83 15.14
N LEU A 378 -4.61 4.76 14.06
CA LEU A 378 -6.07 4.84 14.14
C LEU A 378 -6.61 3.56 14.78
N VAL A 379 -6.17 2.40 14.29
CA VAL A 379 -6.49 1.10 14.87
C VAL A 379 -5.36 0.09 14.57
N GLY A 380 -5.05 -0.78 15.53
CA GLY A 380 -4.21 -1.95 15.32
C GLY A 380 -4.96 -3.03 14.55
N LEU A 381 -4.25 -3.70 13.66
CA LEU A 381 -4.77 -4.85 12.91
C LEU A 381 -4.16 -6.15 13.43
N PRO A 382 -4.81 -7.30 13.24
CA PRO A 382 -4.34 -8.56 13.79
C PRO A 382 -2.87 -8.84 13.47
N PRO A 383 -2.09 -9.37 14.41
CA PRO A 383 -0.71 -9.75 14.17
C PRO A 383 -0.60 -10.72 12.99
N MET A 384 0.44 -10.59 12.19
CA MET A 384 0.70 -11.43 11.01
C MET A 384 -0.37 -11.35 9.90
N SER A 385 -1.42 -10.55 10.03
CA SER A 385 -2.51 -10.48 9.03
C SER A 385 -2.09 -9.87 7.70
N LEU A 386 -1.03 -9.06 7.67
CA LEU A 386 -0.50 -8.34 6.51
C LEU A 386 -1.60 -7.56 5.78
N PRO A 387 -2.03 -6.39 6.30
CA PRO A 387 -3.02 -5.56 5.64
C PRO A 387 -2.52 -5.10 4.26
N ARG A 388 -3.43 -5.12 3.27
CA ARG A 388 -3.16 -4.75 1.88
C ARG A 388 -4.08 -3.62 1.44
N GLY A 389 -4.98 -3.90 0.50
CA GLY A 389 -5.91 -2.92 -0.01
C GLY A 389 -6.80 -2.30 1.06
N VAL A 390 -7.11 -1.04 0.87
CA VAL A 390 -8.06 -0.30 1.71
C VAL A 390 -8.95 0.57 0.85
N VAL A 391 -10.24 0.57 1.15
CA VAL A 391 -11.18 1.49 0.54
C VAL A 391 -12.07 2.12 1.60
N VAL A 392 -12.43 3.39 1.43
CA VAL A 392 -13.52 4.02 2.17
C VAL A 392 -14.81 3.83 1.36
N TYR A 393 -15.83 3.31 2.01
CA TYR A 393 -17.11 3.09 1.34
C TYR A 393 -17.87 4.41 1.14
N THR A 394 -17.97 4.84 -0.09
CA THR A 394 -18.71 6.05 -0.50
C THR A 394 -19.87 5.74 -1.46
N GLY A 395 -20.19 4.45 -1.62
CA GLY A 395 -21.33 4.00 -2.41
C GLY A 395 -22.67 4.24 -1.72
N ASP A 396 -23.74 4.01 -2.45
CA ASP A 396 -25.13 4.18 -2.01
C ASP A 396 -25.92 2.86 -1.98
N GLN A 397 -25.30 1.74 -2.38
CA GLN A 397 -25.95 0.43 -2.39
C GLN A 397 -26.12 -0.13 -0.97
N TYR A 398 -25.12 0.08 -0.10
CA TYR A 398 -25.14 -0.45 1.26
C TYR A 398 -25.89 0.46 2.22
N PRO A 399 -26.32 -0.06 3.40
CA PRO A 399 -26.94 0.75 4.43
C PRO A 399 -26.11 1.99 4.80
N GLN A 400 -26.78 3.12 5.05
CA GLN A 400 -26.14 4.42 5.30
C GLN A 400 -25.15 4.41 6.47
N ASN A 401 -25.28 3.52 7.44
CA ASN A 401 -24.34 3.39 8.55
C ASN A 401 -23.00 2.76 8.14
N LEU A 402 -22.84 2.32 6.89
CA LEU A 402 -21.58 1.89 6.32
C LEU A 402 -20.87 2.98 5.50
N PHE A 403 -21.56 4.10 5.24
CA PHE A 403 -20.95 5.23 4.54
C PHE A 403 -19.78 5.78 5.36
N ASP A 404 -18.67 6.09 4.69
CA ASP A 404 -17.37 6.48 5.27
C ASP A 404 -16.72 5.42 6.19
N ASN A 405 -17.21 4.18 6.22
CA ASN A 405 -16.49 3.09 6.85
C ASN A 405 -15.35 2.60 5.94
N LEU A 406 -14.28 2.10 6.56
CA LEU A 406 -13.15 1.54 5.83
C LEU A 406 -13.28 0.02 5.72
N PHE A 407 -12.90 -0.51 4.58
CA PHE A 407 -12.80 -1.95 4.32
C PHE A 407 -11.36 -2.29 3.95
N ILE A 408 -10.77 -3.26 4.66
CA ILE A 408 -9.36 -3.61 4.52
C ILE A 408 -9.21 -5.08 4.22
N THR A 409 -8.41 -5.41 3.21
CA THR A 409 -8.02 -6.79 2.93
C THR A 409 -6.89 -7.23 3.86
N LEU A 410 -7.06 -8.38 4.50
CA LEU A 410 -6.05 -9.04 5.30
C LEU A 410 -5.56 -10.29 4.57
N TRP A 411 -4.32 -10.22 4.12
CA TRP A 411 -3.72 -11.16 3.16
C TRP A 411 -3.43 -12.53 3.73
N ASN A 412 -2.86 -12.58 4.93
CA ASN A 412 -2.10 -13.75 5.35
C ASN A 412 -2.99 -14.88 5.89
N GLY A 413 -2.53 -16.14 5.76
CA GLY A 413 -3.21 -17.35 6.23
C GLY A 413 -3.06 -17.58 7.73
N VAL A 414 -3.48 -16.60 8.54
CA VAL A 414 -3.56 -16.68 9.99
C VAL A 414 -5.02 -16.67 10.43
N GLU A 415 -5.29 -16.99 11.69
CA GLU A 415 -6.66 -17.11 12.22
C GLU A 415 -7.56 -15.91 11.89
N GLU A 416 -7.01 -14.70 11.97
CA GLU A 416 -7.73 -13.46 11.67
C GLU A 416 -7.34 -12.83 10.32
N GLY A 417 -6.69 -13.59 9.43
CA GLY A 417 -6.31 -13.19 8.07
C GLY A 417 -7.26 -13.74 7.01
N GLN A 418 -6.86 -13.63 5.75
CA GLN A 418 -7.59 -14.13 4.56
C GLN A 418 -9.05 -13.66 4.49
N ARG A 419 -9.26 -12.38 4.80
CA ARG A 419 -10.60 -11.78 4.90
C ARG A 419 -10.57 -10.29 4.57
N VAL A 420 -11.74 -9.71 4.44
CA VAL A 420 -11.95 -8.27 4.51
C VAL A 420 -12.53 -7.94 5.87
N VAL A 421 -11.96 -6.95 6.53
CA VAL A 421 -12.51 -6.39 7.78
C VAL A 421 -13.09 -5.00 7.51
N ARG A 422 -14.16 -4.69 8.24
CA ARG A 422 -14.77 -3.37 8.31
C ARG A 422 -14.24 -2.61 9.52
N ILE A 423 -14.01 -1.33 9.35
CA ILE A 423 -13.63 -0.40 10.42
C ILE A 423 -14.57 0.82 10.35
N ASP A 424 -15.23 1.08 11.48
CA ASP A 424 -15.98 2.31 11.69
C ASP A 424 -15.05 3.36 12.31
N PRO A 425 -14.64 4.41 11.57
CA PRO A 425 -13.67 5.38 12.05
C PRO A 425 -14.16 6.22 13.24
N ASP A 426 -15.45 6.27 13.49
CA ASP A 426 -16.03 6.98 14.63
C ASP A 426 -16.07 6.11 15.89
N ALA A 427 -16.08 4.79 15.73
CA ALA A 427 -16.11 3.84 16.84
C ALA A 427 -14.72 3.49 17.41
N VAL A 428 -13.63 3.75 16.69
CA VAL A 428 -12.26 3.34 17.09
C VAL A 428 -11.76 3.92 18.41
N ASN A 429 -12.38 4.99 18.92
CA ASN A 429 -12.04 5.55 20.23
C ASN A 429 -12.58 4.73 21.42
N ASN A 430 -13.46 3.74 21.16
CA ASN A 430 -13.88 2.79 22.17
C ASN A 430 -12.73 1.80 22.44
N PRO A 431 -12.25 1.65 23.70
CA PRO A 431 -11.17 0.72 24.03
C PRO A 431 -11.47 -0.76 23.73
N GLU A 432 -12.74 -1.11 23.59
CA GLU A 432 -13.20 -2.47 23.27
C GLU A 432 -13.41 -2.67 21.75
N TYR A 433 -13.15 -1.63 20.95
CA TYR A 433 -13.34 -1.70 19.51
C TYR A 433 -12.33 -2.67 18.88
N ALA A 434 -12.82 -3.52 17.99
CA ALA A 434 -12.02 -4.38 17.15
C ALA A 434 -12.54 -4.33 15.69
N PRO A 435 -11.66 -4.47 14.68
CA PRO A 435 -12.08 -4.61 13.29
C PRO A 435 -13.07 -5.77 13.11
N GLU A 436 -14.16 -5.51 12.40
CA GLU A 436 -15.24 -6.50 12.21
C GLU A 436 -15.01 -7.30 10.92
N PRO A 437 -15.03 -8.65 10.92
CA PRO A 437 -15.02 -9.42 9.69
C PRO A 437 -16.21 -9.07 8.79
N PHE A 438 -15.96 -8.82 7.50
CA PHE A 438 -17.02 -8.48 6.54
C PHE A 438 -17.10 -9.50 5.38
N ILE A 439 -15.97 -9.88 4.79
CA ILE A 439 -15.91 -10.97 3.80
C ILE A 439 -14.88 -11.97 4.30
N THR A 440 -15.26 -13.23 4.37
CA THR A 440 -14.38 -14.31 4.83
C THR A 440 -14.37 -15.46 3.84
N GLY A 441 -13.45 -16.42 4.00
CA GLY A 441 -13.34 -17.56 3.07
C GLY A 441 -12.53 -17.26 1.81
N LEU A 442 -11.94 -16.10 1.71
CA LEU A 442 -11.02 -15.71 0.64
C LEU A 442 -9.67 -16.44 0.78
N ILE A 443 -8.85 -16.48 -0.28
CA ILE A 443 -7.53 -17.12 -0.21
C ILE A 443 -6.41 -16.12 0.07
N ARG A 444 -6.27 -15.08 -0.71
CA ARG A 444 -5.25 -14.02 -0.59
C ARG A 444 -5.84 -12.71 -1.12
N PRO A 445 -6.79 -12.11 -0.41
CA PRO A 445 -7.35 -10.84 -0.87
C PRO A 445 -6.27 -9.79 -0.87
N ILE A 446 -5.99 -9.24 -2.04
CA ILE A 446 -4.89 -8.27 -2.23
C ILE A 446 -5.39 -6.84 -2.26
N ASP A 447 -6.52 -6.58 -2.92
CA ASP A 447 -7.07 -5.25 -3.05
C ASP A 447 -8.59 -5.25 -3.07
N ILE A 448 -9.18 -4.06 -2.83
CA ILE A 448 -10.62 -3.84 -2.71
C ILE A 448 -10.98 -2.45 -3.19
N THR A 449 -12.10 -2.33 -3.91
CA THR A 449 -12.61 -1.04 -4.40
C THR A 449 -14.13 -1.00 -4.36
N VAL A 450 -14.72 0.20 -4.54
CA VAL A 450 -16.17 0.39 -4.71
C VAL A 450 -16.47 0.42 -6.21
N ALA A 451 -17.39 -0.43 -6.64
CA ALA A 451 -17.87 -0.45 -8.02
C ALA A 451 -18.79 0.74 -8.33
N PRO A 452 -19.01 1.07 -9.61
CA PRO A 452 -19.93 2.15 -10.00
C PRO A 452 -21.37 1.97 -9.54
N ASP A 453 -21.80 0.74 -9.26
CA ASP A 453 -23.13 0.41 -8.71
C ASP A 453 -23.18 0.48 -7.17
N GLY A 454 -22.10 0.87 -6.53
CA GLY A 454 -21.98 0.98 -5.08
C GLY A 454 -21.62 -0.33 -4.36
N SER A 455 -21.49 -1.47 -5.06
CA SER A 455 -21.04 -2.72 -4.45
C SER A 455 -19.54 -2.71 -4.14
N LEU A 456 -19.09 -3.51 -3.17
CA LEU A 456 -17.66 -3.74 -2.94
C LEU A 456 -17.15 -4.84 -3.87
N VAL A 457 -15.97 -4.60 -4.45
CA VAL A 457 -15.28 -5.56 -5.30
C VAL A 457 -13.91 -5.84 -4.70
N VAL A 458 -13.60 -7.12 -4.49
CA VAL A 458 -12.34 -7.62 -3.96
C VAL A 458 -11.67 -8.56 -4.95
N VAL A 459 -10.35 -8.48 -5.05
CA VAL A 459 -9.57 -9.34 -5.93
C VAL A 459 -8.61 -10.20 -5.11
N ASP A 460 -8.47 -11.49 -5.47
CA ASP A 460 -7.47 -12.36 -4.87
C ASP A 460 -6.20 -12.45 -5.73
N TYR A 461 -5.06 -12.57 -5.04
CA TYR A 461 -3.75 -12.64 -5.68
C TYR A 461 -3.44 -14.01 -6.30
N VAL A 462 -4.00 -15.11 -5.76
CA VAL A 462 -3.56 -16.47 -6.11
C VAL A 462 -4.05 -16.87 -7.49
N TYR A 463 -5.34 -16.73 -7.69
CA TYR A 463 -6.00 -17.13 -8.94
C TYR A 463 -6.46 -15.93 -9.78
N GLY A 464 -6.41 -14.71 -9.22
CA GLY A 464 -6.86 -13.51 -9.92
C GLY A 464 -8.38 -13.36 -9.98
N HIS A 465 -9.14 -14.12 -9.18
CA HIS A 465 -10.58 -13.99 -9.12
C HIS A 465 -11.01 -12.64 -8.60
N VAL A 466 -12.09 -12.13 -9.19
CA VAL A 466 -12.76 -10.90 -8.79
C VAL A 466 -14.12 -11.26 -8.22
N TRP A 467 -14.32 -10.92 -6.95
CA TRP A 467 -15.55 -11.15 -6.21
C TRP A 467 -16.24 -9.83 -5.96
N ARG A 468 -17.55 -9.78 -6.20
CA ARG A 468 -18.39 -8.63 -5.88
C ARG A 468 -19.32 -9.02 -4.74
N VAL A 469 -19.51 -8.11 -3.79
CA VAL A 469 -20.47 -8.27 -2.69
C VAL A 469 -21.61 -7.28 -2.88
N VAL A 470 -22.82 -7.81 -2.98
CA VAL A 470 -24.04 -7.06 -3.26
C VAL A 470 -24.95 -7.11 -2.04
N TYR A 471 -25.60 -5.99 -1.71
CA TYR A 471 -26.61 -5.92 -0.66
C TYR A 471 -28.00 -6.12 -1.23
N ASP A 472 -28.75 -7.06 -0.65
CA ASP A 472 -30.10 -7.46 -1.11
C ASP A 472 -31.25 -6.68 -0.44
N GLY A 473 -30.94 -5.93 0.65
CA GLY A 473 -31.95 -5.19 1.41
C GLY A 473 -32.34 -5.82 2.74
#